data_ac0701f1e0950f5bd5945dd9b9b63e0c
#
_entry.id   ac0701f1e0950f5bd5945dd9b9b63e0c
#
_cell.length_a   1.000
_cell.length_b   1.000
_cell.length_c   1.000
_cell.angle_alpha   90.00
_cell.angle_beta   90.00
_cell.angle_gamma   90.00
#
_symmetry.space_group_name_H-M   'P 1'
#
loop_
_entity.id
_entity.type
_entity.pdbx_description
1 polymer ?
#
loop_
_entity_poly.entity_id
_entity_poly.type
_entity_poly.pdbx_seq_one_letter_code
_entity_poly.pdbx_strand_id
1 'polypeptide(L)'
;INVWLNTVKDDFFSASMPLKKKIWAWKHGFPSFRIEQYGLTKDNCNQILSDYEYAWLNRINNTYQKWINDKTSMRYVLDCVKEYLPEYYFFIGNQWNGLKIRKLQDCPKNISNSIEGINDLLRMKKKIVFKPNAGLHGDGFYKIECHDGNIFVNDNSVSDDEFRSLLQHQKSTYVITDYIEMHPQLKKIYDKSVNTIRIMVMNNECDSPKIMQTYMRVGTSKTGVTDNIAFGGIAVHVNPLNGHYYDAELLKNHQYLKIKKHPDTGTLLEGVLPNWDHIKDGVLKVSKQIPQLEYLGFDIAITKNGFKILEINIHQDLHKACEFTKDMNKFFAEKIEYKKRLYHI
;
A
#
# COMPACT_ATOMS: atom_id res chain seq x y z
N ILE A 1 -19.57 4.78 10.07
CA ILE A 1 -19.77 5.42 11.40
C ILE A 1 -18.71 4.93 12.38
N ASN A 2 -18.50 3.62 12.58
CA ASN A 2 -17.53 3.11 13.57
C ASN A 2 -16.08 3.59 13.31
N VAL A 3 -15.65 3.67 12.05
CA VAL A 3 -14.32 4.16 11.68
C VAL A 3 -14.16 5.63 12.12
N TRP A 4 -15.15 6.47 11.83
CA TRP A 4 -15.13 7.86 12.21
C TRP A 4 -15.12 8.06 13.74
N LEU A 5 -15.93 7.28 14.47
CA LEU A 5 -15.96 7.35 15.94
C LEU A 5 -14.61 6.99 16.56
N ASN A 6 -13.91 5.98 16.00
CA ASN A 6 -12.56 5.65 16.43
C ASN A 6 -11.57 6.79 16.14
N THR A 7 -11.64 7.40 14.96
CA THR A 7 -10.81 8.56 14.60
C THR A 7 -11.01 9.71 15.58
N VAL A 8 -12.26 10.04 15.92
CA VAL A 8 -12.59 11.11 16.90
C VAL A 8 -12.06 10.76 18.29
N LYS A 9 -12.20 9.48 18.71
CA LYS A 9 -11.70 9.00 20.00
C LYS A 9 -10.17 9.14 20.08
N ASP A 10 -9.45 8.69 19.06
CA ASP A 10 -7.99 8.74 19.02
C ASP A 10 -7.49 10.20 19.00
N ASP A 11 -8.16 11.05 18.22
CA ASP A 11 -7.86 12.47 18.17
C ASP A 11 -8.16 13.18 19.50
N PHE A 12 -9.21 12.76 20.23
CA PHE A 12 -9.54 13.31 21.55
C PHE A 12 -8.39 13.13 22.54
N PHE A 13 -7.79 11.93 22.57
CA PHE A 13 -6.69 11.64 23.48
C PHE A 13 -5.32 12.12 22.96
N SER A 14 -5.23 12.59 21.73
CA SER A 14 -3.99 13.15 21.19
C SER A 14 -3.68 14.50 21.86
N ALA A 15 -2.39 14.82 22.02
CA ALA A 15 -1.94 16.14 22.50
C ALA A 15 -1.84 17.20 21.39
N SER A 16 -2.44 16.92 20.21
CA SER A 16 -2.20 17.67 18.99
C SER A 16 -2.72 19.11 19.00
N MET A 17 -3.90 19.33 19.59
CA MET A 17 -4.59 20.62 19.51
C MET A 17 -5.48 20.93 20.72
N PRO A 18 -5.76 22.22 21.00
CA PRO A 18 -6.75 22.62 22.00
C PRO A 18 -8.15 22.07 21.70
N LEU A 19 -8.89 21.67 22.73
CA LEU A 19 -10.20 21.03 22.61
C LEU A 19 -11.20 21.84 21.75
N LYS A 20 -11.18 23.17 21.83
CA LYS A 20 -12.05 24.04 21.01
C LYS A 20 -11.79 23.85 19.49
N LYS A 21 -10.52 23.72 19.09
CA LYS A 21 -10.14 23.45 17.69
C LYS A 21 -10.52 22.02 17.27
N LYS A 22 -10.36 21.03 18.16
CA LYS A 22 -10.78 19.64 17.91
C LYS A 22 -12.29 19.57 17.66
N ILE A 23 -13.11 20.15 18.52
CA ILE A 23 -14.57 20.19 18.36
C ILE A 23 -14.97 20.88 17.05
N TRP A 24 -14.27 21.95 16.67
CA TRP A 24 -14.53 22.63 15.40
C TRP A 24 -14.23 21.71 14.22
N ALA A 25 -13.09 21.03 14.21
CA ALA A 25 -12.71 20.09 13.15
C ALA A 25 -13.71 18.92 13.04
N TRP A 26 -14.08 18.31 14.17
CA TRP A 26 -15.04 17.19 14.17
C TRP A 26 -16.42 17.57 13.65
N LYS A 27 -16.89 18.78 13.93
CA LYS A 27 -18.16 19.30 13.39
C LYS A 27 -18.13 19.42 11.87
N HIS A 28 -16.95 19.55 11.27
CA HIS A 28 -16.75 19.61 9.82
C HIS A 28 -16.26 18.27 9.23
N GLY A 29 -16.25 17.19 10.03
CA GLY A 29 -15.89 15.86 9.57
C GLY A 29 -14.39 15.59 9.46
N PHE A 30 -13.53 16.37 10.12
CA PHE A 30 -12.08 16.21 10.09
C PHE A 30 -11.51 15.88 11.47
N PRO A 31 -10.46 15.04 11.59
CA PRO A 31 -9.62 15.01 12.77
C PRO A 31 -8.81 16.32 12.88
N SER A 32 -8.46 16.72 14.10
CA SER A 32 -7.91 18.06 14.35
C SER A 32 -6.58 18.34 13.66
N PHE A 33 -5.74 17.33 13.43
CA PHE A 33 -4.46 17.50 12.74
C PHE A 33 -4.61 17.96 11.28
N ARG A 34 -5.78 17.71 10.66
CA ARG A 34 -6.07 18.18 9.30
C ARG A 34 -6.15 19.70 9.20
N ILE A 35 -6.42 20.40 10.32
CA ILE A 35 -6.45 21.88 10.33
C ILE A 35 -5.14 22.44 9.81
N GLU A 36 -4.01 21.96 10.31
CA GLU A 36 -2.68 22.40 9.85
C GLU A 36 -2.27 21.76 8.54
N GLN A 37 -2.52 20.48 8.39
CA GLN A 37 -2.13 19.73 7.18
C GLN A 37 -2.80 20.27 5.91
N TYR A 38 -4.11 20.60 5.99
CA TYR A 38 -4.89 21.06 4.84
C TYR A 38 -5.11 22.58 4.83
N GLY A 39 -4.61 23.30 5.84
CA GLY A 39 -4.90 24.73 6.00
C GLY A 39 -6.39 25.00 6.13
N LEU A 40 -7.12 24.20 6.92
CA LEU A 40 -8.58 24.30 7.05
C LEU A 40 -8.99 25.63 7.70
N THR A 41 -9.95 26.28 7.06
CA THR A 41 -10.62 27.50 7.52
C THR A 41 -12.13 27.33 7.43
N LYS A 42 -12.89 28.31 7.95
CA LYS A 42 -14.36 28.33 7.78
C LYS A 42 -14.79 28.44 6.30
N ASP A 43 -13.94 29.04 5.48
CA ASP A 43 -14.27 29.32 4.07
C ASP A 43 -13.98 28.15 3.15
N ASN A 44 -13.02 27.26 3.49
CA ASN A 44 -12.63 26.17 2.62
C ASN A 44 -13.02 24.76 3.13
N CYS A 45 -13.37 24.59 4.41
CA CYS A 45 -13.63 23.26 4.98
C CYS A 45 -14.77 22.50 4.29
N ASN A 46 -15.75 23.20 3.73
CA ASN A 46 -16.85 22.56 2.99
C ASN A 46 -16.51 22.25 1.52
N GLN A 47 -15.31 22.63 1.03
CA GLN A 47 -14.86 22.40 -0.33
C GLN A 47 -13.87 21.23 -0.43
N ILE A 48 -13.46 20.71 0.72
CA ILE A 48 -12.48 19.62 0.83
C ILE A 48 -13.21 18.37 1.32
N LEU A 49 -12.99 17.24 0.64
CA LEU A 49 -13.52 15.95 1.07
C LEU A 49 -13.08 15.66 2.51
N SER A 50 -14.04 15.53 3.42
CA SER A 50 -13.77 15.27 4.83
C SER A 50 -13.47 13.79 5.08
N ASP A 51 -12.71 13.49 6.16
CA ASP A 51 -12.43 12.11 6.58
C ASP A 51 -13.74 11.36 6.94
N TYR A 52 -14.76 12.07 7.46
CA TYR A 52 -16.09 11.50 7.72
C TYR A 52 -16.79 11.08 6.42
N GLU A 53 -16.82 11.94 5.41
CA GLU A 53 -17.39 11.62 4.10
C GLU A 53 -16.64 10.48 3.43
N TYR A 54 -15.31 10.49 3.52
CA TYR A 54 -14.48 9.43 2.98
C TYR A 54 -14.75 8.07 3.65
N ALA A 55 -15.05 8.05 4.94
CA ALA A 55 -15.42 6.81 5.64
C ALA A 55 -16.70 6.15 5.07
N TRP A 56 -17.60 6.91 4.44
CA TRP A 56 -18.75 6.38 3.72
C TRP A 56 -18.37 5.59 2.46
N LEU A 57 -17.25 5.88 1.87
CA LEU A 57 -16.77 5.24 0.63
C LEU A 57 -16.16 3.86 0.85
N ASN A 58 -16.11 3.37 2.09
CA ASN A 58 -15.72 2.00 2.35
C ASN A 58 -16.58 1.04 1.50
N ARG A 59 -15.94 0.07 0.84
CA ARG A 59 -16.57 -0.86 -0.14
C ARG A 59 -17.12 -0.16 -1.39
N ILE A 60 -16.49 0.92 -1.85
CA ILE A 60 -16.86 1.61 -3.09
C ILE A 60 -16.83 0.65 -4.29
N ASN A 61 -15.89 -0.31 -4.32
CA ASN A 61 -15.76 -1.32 -5.36
C ASN A 61 -16.71 -2.52 -5.21
N ASN A 62 -17.64 -2.45 -4.27
CA ASN A 62 -18.69 -3.44 -4.08
C ASN A 62 -18.14 -4.88 -3.89
N THR A 63 -18.80 -5.89 -4.49
CA THR A 63 -18.38 -7.30 -4.40
C THR A 63 -17.07 -7.60 -5.12
N TYR A 64 -16.74 -6.84 -6.15
CA TYR A 64 -15.53 -7.00 -6.96
C TYR A 64 -14.22 -6.70 -6.20
N GLN A 65 -14.31 -5.99 -5.07
CA GLN A 65 -13.14 -5.76 -4.19
C GLN A 65 -12.41 -7.05 -3.80
N LYS A 66 -13.09 -8.20 -3.77
CA LYS A 66 -12.50 -9.50 -3.46
C LYS A 66 -11.46 -9.95 -4.48
N TRP A 67 -11.52 -9.45 -5.71
CA TRP A 67 -10.56 -9.79 -6.77
C TRP A 67 -9.13 -9.35 -6.44
N ILE A 68 -8.99 -8.26 -5.68
CA ILE A 68 -7.69 -7.65 -5.37
C ILE A 68 -7.32 -7.68 -3.88
N ASN A 69 -8.29 -7.92 -2.99
CA ASN A 69 -8.02 -8.07 -1.56
C ASN A 69 -7.20 -9.32 -1.23
N ASP A 70 -7.30 -10.33 -2.09
CA ASP A 70 -6.57 -11.59 -2.02
C ASP A 70 -5.49 -11.58 -3.10
N LYS A 71 -4.22 -11.64 -2.71
CA LYS A 71 -3.08 -11.53 -3.63
C LYS A 71 -3.03 -12.64 -4.67
N THR A 72 -3.46 -13.86 -4.30
CA THR A 72 -3.57 -14.98 -5.24
C THR A 72 -4.66 -14.72 -6.27
N SER A 73 -5.84 -14.26 -5.83
CA SER A 73 -6.93 -13.89 -6.74
C SER A 73 -6.51 -12.76 -7.66
N MET A 74 -5.86 -11.72 -7.13
CA MET A 74 -5.32 -10.62 -7.92
C MET A 74 -4.37 -11.12 -9.02
N ARG A 75 -3.47 -12.06 -8.69
CA ARG A 75 -2.55 -12.65 -9.67
C ARG A 75 -3.29 -13.38 -10.80
N TYR A 76 -4.38 -14.11 -10.49
CA TYR A 76 -5.19 -14.79 -11.51
C TYR A 76 -5.98 -13.81 -12.38
N VAL A 77 -6.63 -12.83 -11.76
CA VAL A 77 -7.44 -11.82 -12.49
C VAL A 77 -6.58 -10.97 -13.43
N LEU A 78 -5.35 -10.67 -13.02
CA LEU A 78 -4.41 -9.83 -13.78
C LEU A 78 -3.40 -10.63 -14.59
N ASP A 79 -3.66 -11.90 -14.93
CA ASP A 79 -2.73 -12.74 -15.67
C ASP A 79 -2.37 -12.18 -17.06
N CYS A 80 -3.31 -11.49 -17.72
CA CYS A 80 -3.08 -10.82 -19.01
C CYS A 80 -2.10 -9.63 -18.95
N VAL A 81 -1.78 -9.15 -17.76
CA VAL A 81 -0.83 -8.04 -17.48
C VAL A 81 0.20 -8.44 -16.42
N LYS A 82 0.51 -9.72 -16.33
CA LYS A 82 1.42 -10.29 -15.34
C LYS A 82 2.82 -9.70 -15.35
N GLU A 83 3.23 -9.10 -16.47
CA GLU A 83 4.52 -8.41 -16.58
C GLU A 83 4.69 -7.28 -15.57
N TYR A 84 3.58 -6.72 -15.05
CA TYR A 84 3.57 -5.70 -14.01
C TYR A 84 3.49 -6.27 -12.58
N LEU A 85 3.33 -7.58 -12.42
CA LEU A 85 3.23 -8.24 -11.11
C LEU A 85 4.55 -8.91 -10.73
N PRO A 86 4.81 -9.13 -9.42
CA PRO A 86 5.81 -10.09 -8.96
C PRO A 86 5.53 -11.50 -9.51
N GLU A 87 6.53 -12.36 -9.55
CA GLU A 87 6.31 -13.81 -9.76
C GLU A 87 5.71 -14.43 -8.48
N TYR A 88 4.69 -15.27 -8.64
CA TYR A 88 3.99 -15.94 -7.55
C TYR A 88 4.32 -17.45 -7.57
N TYR A 89 5.01 -17.92 -6.53
CA TYR A 89 5.56 -19.27 -6.51
C TYR A 89 4.71 -20.26 -5.73
N PHE A 90 4.32 -19.91 -4.50
CA PHE A 90 3.56 -20.79 -3.64
C PHE A 90 2.43 -20.06 -2.91
N PHE A 91 1.35 -20.78 -2.74
CA PHE A 91 0.30 -20.51 -1.75
C PHE A 91 0.51 -21.45 -0.56
N ILE A 92 0.43 -20.91 0.66
CA ILE A 92 0.53 -21.65 1.91
C ILE A 92 -0.68 -21.32 2.77
N GLY A 93 -1.37 -22.36 3.22
CA GLY A 93 -2.54 -22.22 4.10
C GLY A 93 -2.55 -23.25 5.19
N ASN A 94 -2.85 -22.85 6.42
CA ASN A 94 -3.24 -23.75 7.48
C ASN A 94 -4.76 -23.94 7.43
N GLN A 95 -5.19 -25.14 7.18
CA GLN A 95 -6.59 -25.55 7.28
C GLN A 95 -6.68 -26.62 8.37
N TRP A 96 -7.89 -26.86 8.88
CA TRP A 96 -8.14 -27.90 9.89
C TRP A 96 -7.61 -29.30 9.50
N ASN A 97 -7.30 -29.53 8.21
CA ASN A 97 -6.66 -30.74 7.71
C ASN A 97 -5.11 -30.66 7.66
N GLY A 98 -4.51 -29.64 8.28
CA GLY A 98 -3.08 -29.43 8.30
C GLY A 98 -2.56 -28.42 7.28
N LEU A 99 -1.24 -28.37 7.13
CA LEU A 99 -0.55 -27.46 6.23
C LEU A 99 -0.84 -27.81 4.77
N LYS A 100 -1.32 -26.82 3.99
CA LYS A 100 -1.52 -26.93 2.55
C LYS A 100 -0.51 -26.07 1.82
N ILE A 101 0.34 -26.70 1.04
CA ILE A 101 1.28 -26.03 0.13
C ILE A 101 0.81 -26.25 -1.30
N ARG A 102 0.72 -25.20 -2.10
CA ARG A 102 0.33 -25.28 -3.50
C ARG A 102 1.22 -24.40 -4.35
N LYS A 103 1.82 -24.98 -5.39
CA LYS A 103 2.52 -24.22 -6.43
C LYS A 103 1.56 -23.34 -7.19
N LEU A 104 1.98 -22.11 -7.46
CA LEU A 104 1.31 -21.14 -8.31
C LEU A 104 1.96 -21.10 -9.70
N GLN A 105 1.38 -20.31 -10.61
CA GLN A 105 1.72 -20.34 -12.04
C GLN A 105 3.20 -20.11 -12.36
N ASP A 106 3.84 -19.22 -11.57
CA ASP A 106 5.19 -18.75 -11.86
C ASP A 106 6.26 -19.63 -11.18
N CYS A 107 5.84 -20.66 -10.41
CA CYS A 107 6.76 -21.60 -9.79
C CYS A 107 7.40 -22.54 -10.84
N PRO A 108 8.73 -22.68 -10.85
CA PRO A 108 9.41 -23.57 -11.79
C PRO A 108 8.88 -25.02 -11.74
N LYS A 109 8.79 -25.67 -12.88
CA LYS A 109 8.18 -27.01 -12.99
C LYS A 109 8.91 -28.07 -12.18
N ASN A 110 10.23 -27.97 -12.08
CA ASN A 110 11.11 -28.92 -11.38
C ASN A 110 11.08 -28.78 -9.85
N ILE A 111 10.45 -27.76 -9.30
CA ILE A 111 10.30 -27.56 -7.86
C ILE A 111 9.13 -28.39 -7.35
N SER A 112 9.31 -29.11 -6.23
CA SER A 112 8.26 -29.94 -5.61
C SER A 112 7.23 -29.09 -4.85
N ASN A 113 6.02 -29.67 -4.65
CA ASN A 113 4.93 -29.03 -3.93
C ASN A 113 5.02 -29.34 -2.42
N SER A 114 6.13 -28.96 -1.80
CA SER A 114 6.49 -29.28 -0.41
C SER A 114 7.36 -28.18 0.22
N ILE A 115 7.66 -28.30 1.51
CA ILE A 115 8.59 -27.39 2.21
C ILE A 115 10.00 -27.49 1.61
N GLU A 116 10.43 -28.71 1.23
CA GLU A 116 11.71 -28.95 0.56
C GLU A 116 11.76 -28.17 -0.78
N GLY A 117 10.65 -28.17 -1.54
CA GLY A 117 10.55 -27.37 -2.76
C GLY A 117 10.65 -25.85 -2.49
N ILE A 118 10.13 -25.38 -1.38
CA ILE A 118 10.32 -23.97 -0.99
C ILE A 118 11.79 -23.69 -0.68
N ASN A 119 12.49 -24.59 0.01
CA ASN A 119 13.93 -24.45 0.28
C ASN A 119 14.75 -24.47 -1.03
N ASP A 120 14.41 -25.36 -1.98
CA ASP A 120 15.07 -25.41 -3.29
C ASP A 120 14.84 -24.10 -4.07
N LEU A 121 13.62 -23.57 -4.06
CA LEU A 121 13.31 -22.28 -4.66
C LEU A 121 14.14 -21.16 -4.01
N LEU A 122 14.21 -21.12 -2.68
CA LEU A 122 14.99 -20.13 -1.94
C LEU A 122 16.48 -20.20 -2.31
N ARG A 123 17.05 -21.39 -2.37
CA ARG A 123 18.45 -21.59 -2.81
C ARG A 123 18.69 -21.12 -4.24
N MET A 124 17.73 -21.34 -5.13
CA MET A 124 17.78 -20.92 -6.53
C MET A 124 17.64 -19.41 -6.68
N LYS A 125 16.64 -18.80 -6.03
CA LYS A 125 16.32 -17.37 -6.17
C LYS A 125 17.16 -16.48 -5.25
N LYS A 126 17.78 -17.04 -4.21
CA LYS A 126 18.56 -16.38 -3.16
C LYS A 126 17.74 -15.47 -2.26
N LYS A 127 16.62 -14.92 -2.73
CA LYS A 127 15.76 -14.00 -2.00
C LYS A 127 14.31 -14.17 -2.45
N ILE A 128 13.41 -14.32 -1.49
CA ILE A 128 11.97 -14.43 -1.70
C ILE A 128 11.23 -13.62 -0.63
N VAL A 129 9.95 -13.40 -0.86
CA VAL A 129 9.04 -12.78 0.12
C VAL A 129 7.97 -13.78 0.53
N PHE A 130 7.76 -13.89 1.84
CA PHE A 130 6.65 -14.64 2.44
C PHE A 130 5.72 -13.63 3.13
N LYS A 131 4.51 -13.50 2.62
CA LYS A 131 3.56 -12.46 3.06
C LYS A 131 2.13 -12.99 3.12
N PRO A 132 1.27 -12.40 4.00
CA PRO A 132 -0.15 -12.76 4.05
C PRO A 132 -0.81 -12.61 2.68
N ASN A 133 -1.61 -13.60 2.31
CA ASN A 133 -2.37 -13.58 1.06
C ASN A 133 -3.45 -12.48 1.08
N ALA A 134 -4.12 -12.34 2.23
CA ALA A 134 -5.01 -11.22 2.53
C ALA A 134 -4.55 -10.59 3.85
N GLY A 135 -4.26 -9.30 3.88
CA GLY A 135 -3.75 -8.60 5.07
C GLY A 135 -3.49 -7.13 4.77
N LEU A 136 -3.43 -6.34 5.84
CA LEU A 136 -3.20 -4.91 5.80
C LEU A 136 -1.95 -4.56 6.61
N HIS A 137 -1.38 -3.38 6.39
CA HIS A 137 -0.32 -2.76 7.20
C HIS A 137 1.06 -3.43 7.21
N GLY A 138 1.30 -4.48 6.40
CA GLY A 138 2.60 -5.18 6.37
C GLY A 138 2.84 -6.16 7.53
N ASP A 139 1.84 -6.40 8.37
CA ASP A 139 1.93 -7.40 9.43
C ASP A 139 2.12 -8.80 8.84
N GLY A 140 3.11 -9.55 9.37
CA GLY A 140 3.44 -10.88 8.87
C GLY A 140 4.21 -10.90 7.55
N PHE A 141 4.81 -9.79 7.14
CA PHE A 141 5.72 -9.74 6.01
C PHE A 141 7.11 -10.25 6.43
N TYR A 142 7.65 -11.21 5.66
CA TYR A 142 8.98 -11.75 5.88
C TYR A 142 9.80 -11.69 4.59
N LYS A 143 10.94 -10.99 4.66
CA LYS A 143 12.00 -11.09 3.67
C LYS A 143 12.84 -12.32 4.03
N ILE A 144 13.00 -13.25 3.10
CA ILE A 144 13.73 -14.48 3.32
C ILE A 144 14.89 -14.54 2.33
N GLU A 145 16.10 -14.72 2.83
CA GLU A 145 17.33 -14.74 2.05
C GLU A 145 18.13 -16.02 2.33
N CYS A 146 18.89 -16.46 1.34
CA CYS A 146 19.82 -17.57 1.49
C CYS A 146 21.22 -17.14 1.04
N HIS A 147 22.17 -17.10 1.98
CA HIS A 147 23.57 -16.76 1.73
C HIS A 147 24.45 -17.90 2.24
N ASP A 148 25.28 -18.47 1.37
CA ASP A 148 26.21 -19.57 1.70
C ASP A 148 25.56 -20.77 2.42
N GLY A 149 24.31 -21.06 2.03
CA GLY A 149 23.51 -22.15 2.60
C GLY A 149 22.75 -21.78 3.89
N ASN A 150 23.02 -20.63 4.51
CA ASN A 150 22.33 -20.16 5.70
C ASN A 150 21.07 -19.36 5.33
N ILE A 151 20.01 -19.55 6.10
CA ILE A 151 18.72 -18.87 5.91
C ILE A 151 18.64 -17.66 6.85
N PHE A 152 18.15 -16.54 6.30
CA PHE A 152 17.89 -15.32 7.04
C PHE A 152 16.42 -14.92 6.88
N VAL A 153 15.77 -14.57 7.96
CA VAL A 153 14.40 -14.03 8.00
C VAL A 153 14.47 -12.63 8.60
N ASN A 154 14.11 -11.61 7.80
CA ASN A 154 14.22 -10.20 8.20
C ASN A 154 15.61 -9.87 8.80
N ASP A 155 16.66 -10.25 8.08
CA ASP A 155 18.08 -10.08 8.44
C ASP A 155 18.58 -10.90 9.66
N ASN A 156 17.73 -11.70 10.30
CA ASN A 156 18.11 -12.59 11.39
C ASN A 156 18.40 -14.00 10.85
N SER A 157 19.56 -14.57 11.23
CA SER A 157 19.88 -15.96 10.91
C SER A 157 18.91 -16.90 11.63
N VAL A 158 18.38 -17.89 10.91
CA VAL A 158 17.48 -18.91 11.44
C VAL A 158 17.93 -20.30 11.02
N SER A 159 17.66 -21.30 11.85
CA SER A 159 17.85 -22.71 11.51
C SER A 159 16.79 -23.21 10.54
N ASP A 160 17.05 -24.33 9.87
CA ASP A 160 16.08 -25.00 8.99
C ASP A 160 14.78 -25.36 9.73
N ASP A 161 14.86 -25.73 11.01
CA ASP A 161 13.68 -26.06 11.83
C ASP A 161 12.86 -24.82 12.18
N GLU A 162 13.51 -23.70 12.49
CA GLU A 162 12.83 -22.42 12.74
C GLU A 162 12.16 -21.92 11.46
N PHE A 163 12.83 -22.03 10.31
CA PHE A 163 12.24 -21.68 9.02
C PHE A 163 11.04 -22.57 8.68
N ARG A 164 11.15 -23.89 8.88
CA ARG A 164 10.05 -24.85 8.73
C ARG A 164 8.89 -24.49 9.65
N SER A 165 9.15 -24.17 10.90
CA SER A 165 8.18 -23.74 11.90
C SER A 165 7.46 -22.45 11.46
N LEU A 166 8.20 -21.47 10.94
CA LEU A 166 7.63 -20.23 10.39
C LEU A 166 6.60 -20.52 9.31
N LEU A 167 6.88 -21.44 8.38
CA LEU A 167 5.95 -21.80 7.30
C LEU A 167 4.71 -22.54 7.81
N GLN A 168 4.87 -23.36 8.85
CA GLN A 168 3.81 -24.25 9.35
C GLN A 168 2.82 -23.58 10.30
N HIS A 169 3.24 -22.59 11.09
CA HIS A 169 2.45 -22.06 12.20
C HIS A 169 1.78 -20.71 11.90
N GLN A 170 1.52 -20.41 10.63
CA GLN A 170 0.80 -19.19 10.28
C GLN A 170 -0.70 -19.29 10.60
N LYS A 171 -1.26 -18.22 11.19
CA LYS A 171 -2.70 -18.13 11.53
C LYS A 171 -3.59 -17.85 10.32
N SER A 172 -3.03 -17.43 9.20
CA SER A 172 -3.74 -17.06 7.97
C SER A 172 -3.09 -17.73 6.76
N THR A 173 -3.66 -17.51 5.59
CA THR A 173 -3.06 -17.93 4.32
C THR A 173 -1.95 -16.98 3.90
N TYR A 174 -0.91 -17.50 3.30
CA TYR A 174 0.28 -16.79 2.85
C TYR A 174 0.59 -17.08 1.39
N VAL A 175 1.35 -16.18 0.76
CA VAL A 175 1.95 -16.41 -0.56
C VAL A 175 3.46 -16.19 -0.49
N ILE A 176 4.18 -16.97 -1.31
CA ILE A 176 5.59 -16.74 -1.60
C ILE A 176 5.70 -16.13 -2.98
N THR A 177 6.38 -14.98 -3.05
CA THR A 177 6.65 -14.25 -4.29
C THR A 177 8.14 -13.97 -4.41
N ASP A 178 8.58 -13.52 -5.60
CA ASP A 178 9.93 -12.98 -5.71
C ASP A 178 10.10 -11.71 -4.86
N TYR A 179 11.33 -11.45 -4.47
CA TYR A 179 11.73 -10.18 -3.84
C TYR A 179 11.99 -9.14 -4.95
N ILE A 180 11.40 -7.96 -4.80
CA ILE A 180 11.56 -6.90 -5.80
C ILE A 180 12.73 -6.00 -5.41
N GLU A 181 13.77 -6.03 -6.22
CA GLU A 181 14.92 -5.13 -6.08
C GLU A 181 14.55 -3.72 -6.54
N MET A 182 14.62 -2.78 -5.60
CA MET A 182 14.35 -1.37 -5.88
C MET A 182 15.35 -0.76 -6.85
N HIS A 183 14.88 0.26 -7.58
CA HIS A 183 15.75 1.13 -8.37
C HIS A 183 16.87 1.74 -7.51
N PRO A 184 18.13 1.82 -7.99
CA PRO A 184 19.26 2.32 -7.21
C PRO A 184 19.07 3.73 -6.64
N GLN A 185 18.32 4.59 -7.35
CA GLN A 185 17.99 5.94 -6.86
C GLN A 185 17.16 5.91 -5.58
N LEU A 186 16.16 5.02 -5.50
CA LEU A 186 15.32 4.89 -4.31
C LEU A 186 16.04 4.18 -3.17
N LYS A 187 16.91 3.21 -3.48
CA LYS A 187 17.81 2.59 -2.50
C LYS A 187 18.69 3.61 -1.76
N LYS A 188 19.13 4.68 -2.43
CA LYS A 188 19.92 5.75 -1.79
C LYS A 188 19.13 6.53 -0.75
N ILE A 189 17.80 6.58 -0.87
CA ILE A 189 16.97 7.25 0.12
C ILE A 189 16.89 6.38 1.38
N TYR A 190 16.46 5.11 1.22
CA TYR A 190 16.45 4.11 2.30
C TYR A 190 16.43 2.71 1.69
N ASP A 191 17.30 1.81 2.13
CA ASP A 191 17.55 0.49 1.51
C ASP A 191 17.05 -0.70 2.33
N LYS A 192 16.59 -0.49 3.58
CA LYS A 192 16.14 -1.58 4.46
C LYS A 192 14.72 -2.05 4.17
N SER A 193 13.92 -1.23 3.49
CA SER A 193 12.59 -1.58 3.00
C SER A 193 12.43 -1.18 1.54
N VAL A 194 11.45 -1.77 0.87
CA VAL A 194 11.04 -1.29 -0.47
C VAL A 194 10.25 0.00 -0.28
N ASN A 195 10.76 1.11 -0.82
CA ASN A 195 10.05 2.38 -0.86
C ASN A 195 9.01 2.32 -1.97
N THR A 196 7.74 2.36 -1.63
CA THR A 196 6.65 2.17 -2.60
C THR A 196 6.03 3.49 -3.03
N ILE A 197 5.49 3.50 -4.23
CA ILE A 197 4.68 4.63 -4.72
C ILE A 197 3.21 4.21 -4.65
N ARG A 198 2.41 4.94 -3.87
CA ARG A 198 0.97 4.84 -3.88
C ARG A 198 0.43 5.65 -5.03
N ILE A 199 -0.29 4.99 -5.95
CA ILE A 199 -0.96 5.64 -7.08
C ILE A 199 -2.46 5.39 -6.95
N MET A 200 -3.24 6.46 -6.75
CA MET A 200 -4.68 6.38 -6.69
C MET A 200 -5.27 6.61 -8.07
N VAL A 201 -6.16 5.70 -8.49
CA VAL A 201 -6.82 5.75 -9.80
C VAL A 201 -8.33 5.78 -9.63
N MET A 202 -8.95 6.73 -10.30
CA MET A 202 -10.38 6.78 -10.58
C MET A 202 -10.65 6.03 -11.87
N ASN A 203 -11.48 5.00 -11.82
CA ASN A 203 -11.74 4.06 -12.92
C ASN A 203 -13.26 3.94 -13.21
N ASN A 204 -14.00 5.02 -13.02
CA ASN A 204 -15.45 5.04 -13.19
C ASN A 204 -15.90 5.09 -14.66
N GLU A 205 -15.00 5.46 -15.57
CA GLU A 205 -15.19 5.42 -17.02
C GLU A 205 -14.29 4.29 -17.55
N CYS A 206 -14.89 3.15 -17.89
CA CYS A 206 -14.19 1.88 -18.18
C CYS A 206 -12.97 2.02 -19.12
N ASP A 207 -13.02 2.91 -20.10
CA ASP A 207 -11.95 3.08 -21.09
C ASP A 207 -10.99 4.25 -20.77
N SER A 208 -11.28 5.03 -19.74
CA SER A 208 -10.54 6.27 -19.43
C SER A 208 -10.21 6.40 -17.94
N PRO A 209 -9.47 5.43 -17.35
CA PRO A 209 -9.01 5.56 -15.97
C PRO A 209 -8.09 6.79 -15.84
N LYS A 210 -8.20 7.49 -14.69
CA LYS A 210 -7.42 8.71 -14.42
C LYS A 210 -6.66 8.57 -13.11
N ILE A 211 -5.37 8.90 -13.12
CA ILE A 211 -4.58 9.01 -11.89
C ILE A 211 -5.06 10.24 -11.14
N MET A 212 -5.48 10.05 -9.90
CA MET A 212 -6.00 11.10 -9.02
C MET A 212 -4.88 11.76 -8.21
N GLN A 213 -4.15 10.93 -7.47
CA GLN A 213 -3.12 11.38 -6.54
C GLN A 213 -2.02 10.36 -6.46
N THR A 214 -0.82 10.84 -6.20
CA THR A 214 0.35 9.98 -6.00
C THR A 214 1.18 10.47 -4.83
N TYR A 215 1.73 9.54 -4.05
CA TYR A 215 2.74 9.82 -3.05
C TYR A 215 3.68 8.63 -2.88
N MET A 216 4.91 8.91 -2.53
CA MET A 216 5.91 7.89 -2.21
C MET A 216 5.88 7.63 -0.70
N ARG A 217 5.93 6.36 -0.33
CA ARG A 217 6.16 5.93 1.05
C ARG A 217 7.62 5.53 1.18
N VAL A 218 8.26 6.01 2.22
CA VAL A 218 9.67 5.73 2.51
C VAL A 218 9.79 5.17 3.91
N GLY A 219 10.45 4.02 4.03
CA GLY A 219 10.71 3.41 5.33
C GLY A 219 11.69 4.22 6.17
N THR A 220 11.75 3.89 7.45
CA THR A 220 12.72 4.43 8.42
C THR A 220 13.20 3.32 9.34
N SER A 221 14.19 3.59 10.18
CA SER A 221 14.63 2.64 11.22
C SER A 221 13.50 2.16 12.14
N LYS A 222 12.40 2.92 12.25
CA LYS A 222 11.21 2.56 13.03
C LYS A 222 10.29 1.56 12.32
N THR A 223 10.25 1.60 10.99
CA THR A 223 9.36 0.73 10.20
C THR A 223 9.99 -0.64 9.88
N GLY A 224 11.29 -0.79 10.12
CA GLY A 224 12.03 -2.02 9.82
C GLY A 224 12.03 -2.34 8.32
N VAL A 225 11.47 -3.49 7.95
CA VAL A 225 11.43 -4.00 6.56
C VAL A 225 10.25 -3.47 5.74
N THR A 226 9.43 -2.58 6.31
CA THR A 226 8.26 -1.99 5.65
C THR A 226 8.40 -0.47 5.50
N ASP A 227 7.49 0.16 4.75
CA ASP A 227 7.44 1.61 4.53
C ASP A 227 6.17 2.26 5.10
N ASN A 228 5.54 1.60 6.07
CA ASN A 228 4.24 2.01 6.59
C ASN A 228 4.31 3.35 7.34
N ILE A 229 3.57 4.34 6.83
CA ILE A 229 3.52 5.70 7.38
C ILE A 229 2.99 5.70 8.81
N ALA A 230 1.98 4.88 9.13
CA ALA A 230 1.39 4.80 10.47
C ALA A 230 2.38 4.32 11.53
N PHE A 231 3.41 3.57 11.14
CA PHE A 231 4.46 3.07 12.05
C PHE A 231 5.76 3.88 12.00
N GLY A 232 5.72 5.10 11.44
CA GLY A 232 6.85 6.01 11.40
C GLY A 232 7.57 6.10 10.06
N GLY A 233 6.94 5.61 9.00
CA GLY A 233 7.36 5.89 7.61
C GLY A 233 7.09 7.33 7.21
N ILE A 234 7.65 7.73 6.09
CA ILE A 234 7.56 9.07 5.53
C ILE A 234 6.63 9.06 4.31
N ALA A 235 5.72 10.03 4.25
CA ALA A 235 4.96 10.32 3.05
C ALA A 235 5.65 11.44 2.27
N VAL A 236 5.93 11.22 0.99
CA VAL A 236 6.52 12.23 0.11
C VAL A 236 5.54 12.47 -1.03
N HIS A 237 5.10 13.71 -1.23
CA HIS A 237 4.19 14.04 -2.31
C HIS A 237 4.86 13.77 -3.67
N VAL A 238 4.10 13.26 -4.64
CA VAL A 238 4.56 13.02 -6.01
C VAL A 238 3.60 13.72 -6.97
N ASN A 239 4.13 14.57 -7.83
CA ASN A 239 3.34 15.19 -8.89
C ASN A 239 2.95 14.12 -9.93
N PRO A 240 1.65 13.82 -10.14
CA PRO A 240 1.21 12.76 -11.03
C PRO A 240 1.54 13.01 -12.50
N LEU A 241 1.81 14.26 -12.90
CA LEU A 241 2.11 14.59 -14.30
C LEU A 241 3.54 14.23 -14.69
N ASN A 242 4.52 14.53 -13.82
CA ASN A 242 5.94 14.45 -14.17
C ASN A 242 6.81 13.61 -13.21
N GLY A 243 6.21 13.03 -12.15
CA GLY A 243 6.93 12.20 -11.18
C GLY A 243 7.88 12.98 -10.24
N HIS A 244 7.82 14.29 -10.20
CA HIS A 244 8.58 15.09 -9.25
C HIS A 244 8.06 14.82 -7.83
N TYR A 245 8.95 14.37 -6.94
CA TYR A 245 8.63 14.13 -5.54
C TYR A 245 9.23 15.21 -4.65
N TYR A 246 8.43 15.67 -3.68
CA TYR A 246 8.75 16.82 -2.82
C TYR A 246 7.82 16.83 -1.59
N ASP A 247 8.00 17.80 -0.70
CA ASP A 247 7.09 18.08 0.42
C ASP A 247 6.86 16.84 1.31
N ALA A 248 7.98 16.31 1.83
CA ALA A 248 7.97 15.11 2.67
C ALA A 248 7.42 15.39 4.06
N GLU A 249 6.59 14.48 4.56
CA GLU A 249 5.95 14.55 5.86
C GLU A 249 6.19 13.27 6.66
N LEU A 250 6.57 13.42 7.93
CA LEU A 250 6.71 12.36 8.91
C LEU A 250 5.57 12.43 9.92
N LEU A 251 4.80 11.36 10.06
CA LEU A 251 3.78 11.28 11.10
C LEU A 251 4.42 11.03 12.47
N LYS A 252 4.25 11.97 13.39
CA LYS A 252 4.73 11.88 14.78
C LYS A 252 3.66 12.43 15.73
N ASN A 253 3.26 11.60 16.70
CA ASN A 253 2.23 11.98 17.68
C ASN A 253 0.94 12.52 17.04
N HIS A 254 0.46 11.88 15.98
CA HIS A 254 -0.71 12.29 15.20
C HIS A 254 -0.57 13.66 14.50
N GLN A 255 0.66 14.16 14.31
CA GLN A 255 0.94 15.37 13.55
C GLN A 255 1.85 15.05 12.37
N TYR A 256 1.60 15.66 11.21
CA TYR A 256 2.47 15.56 10.05
C TYR A 256 3.52 16.68 10.11
N LEU A 257 4.76 16.28 10.36
CA LEU A 257 5.91 17.19 10.42
C LEU A 257 6.60 17.25 9.07
N LYS A 258 6.70 18.43 8.48
CA LYS A 258 7.46 18.64 7.24
C LYS A 258 8.94 18.41 7.48
N ILE A 259 9.56 17.61 6.61
CA ILE A 259 10.99 17.31 6.63
C ILE A 259 11.55 17.45 5.21
N LYS A 260 12.85 17.81 5.10
CA LYS A 260 13.54 17.91 3.80
C LYS A 260 14.48 16.73 3.54
N LYS A 261 14.96 16.09 4.60
CA LYS A 261 15.93 15.00 4.52
C LYS A 261 15.43 13.80 5.30
N HIS A 262 15.79 12.63 4.82
CA HIS A 262 15.52 11.36 5.53
C HIS A 262 16.23 11.35 6.88
N PRO A 263 15.54 11.02 7.99
CA PRO A 263 16.10 11.14 9.33
C PRO A 263 17.31 10.20 9.59
N ASP A 264 17.32 9.02 8.98
CA ASP A 264 18.38 8.03 9.23
C ASP A 264 19.55 8.16 8.23
N THR A 265 19.29 8.52 6.96
CA THR A 265 20.32 8.55 5.91
C THR A 265 20.81 9.96 5.56
N GLY A 266 20.07 11.01 5.94
CA GLY A 266 20.36 12.38 5.56
C GLY A 266 20.10 12.71 4.08
N THR A 267 19.58 11.74 3.29
CA THR A 267 19.30 11.91 1.87
C THR A 267 18.15 12.90 1.66
N LEU A 268 18.30 13.79 0.66
CA LEU A 268 17.26 14.75 0.29
C LEU A 268 16.00 14.01 -0.21
N LEU A 269 14.83 14.42 0.27
CA LEU A 269 13.53 13.86 -0.09
C LEU A 269 12.86 14.70 -1.19
N GLU A 270 13.63 15.03 -2.21
CA GLU A 270 13.19 15.79 -3.38
C GLU A 270 13.92 15.30 -4.63
N GLY A 271 13.21 15.18 -5.76
CA GLY A 271 13.78 14.70 -7.01
C GLY A 271 12.71 14.27 -8.00
N VAL A 272 13.11 13.47 -9.00
CA VAL A 272 12.20 12.94 -10.02
C VAL A 272 12.27 11.40 -9.99
N LEU A 273 11.12 10.76 -10.00
CA LEU A 273 11.01 9.29 -10.07
C LEU A 273 11.49 8.79 -11.43
N PRO A 274 12.30 7.73 -11.46
CA PRO A 274 12.73 7.14 -12.73
C PRO A 274 11.54 6.45 -13.44
N ASN A 275 11.57 6.43 -14.77
CA ASN A 275 10.61 5.74 -15.62
C ASN A 275 9.13 6.14 -15.42
N TRP A 276 8.85 7.37 -15.00
CA TRP A 276 7.53 7.79 -14.55
C TRP A 276 6.44 7.64 -15.61
N ASP A 277 6.71 8.00 -16.87
CA ASP A 277 5.72 7.85 -17.96
C ASP A 277 5.35 6.38 -18.19
N HIS A 278 6.35 5.49 -18.22
CA HIS A 278 6.11 4.05 -18.32
C HIS A 278 5.28 3.50 -17.16
N ILE A 279 5.49 4.03 -15.94
CA ILE A 279 4.71 3.64 -14.75
C ILE A 279 3.25 4.08 -14.91
N LYS A 280 3.00 5.33 -15.30
CA LYS A 280 1.63 5.84 -15.53
C LYS A 280 0.89 4.98 -16.55
N ASP A 281 1.51 4.75 -17.70
CA ASP A 281 0.90 3.97 -18.79
C ASP A 281 0.58 2.54 -18.34
N GLY A 282 1.50 1.90 -17.62
CA GLY A 282 1.29 0.54 -17.12
C GLY A 282 0.18 0.47 -16.06
N VAL A 283 0.14 1.40 -15.11
CA VAL A 283 -0.94 1.45 -14.10
C VAL A 283 -2.30 1.69 -14.75
N LEU A 284 -2.39 2.59 -15.72
CA LEU A 284 -3.65 2.84 -16.46
C LEU A 284 -4.03 1.62 -17.31
N LYS A 285 -3.06 0.94 -17.93
CA LYS A 285 -3.30 -0.31 -18.67
C LYS A 285 -3.87 -1.39 -17.75
N VAL A 286 -3.32 -1.58 -16.56
CA VAL A 286 -3.83 -2.54 -15.57
C VAL A 286 -5.23 -2.14 -15.10
N SER A 287 -5.49 -0.86 -14.85
CA SER A 287 -6.83 -0.38 -14.43
C SER A 287 -7.91 -0.73 -15.45
N LYS A 288 -7.60 -0.64 -16.76
CA LYS A 288 -8.53 -1.03 -17.84
C LYS A 288 -8.89 -2.52 -17.86
N GLN A 289 -8.06 -3.39 -17.29
CA GLN A 289 -8.34 -4.84 -17.23
C GLN A 289 -9.38 -5.19 -16.15
N ILE A 290 -9.63 -4.28 -15.21
CA ILE A 290 -10.54 -4.47 -14.07
C ILE A 290 -11.56 -3.32 -13.96
N PRO A 291 -12.35 -3.06 -15.03
CA PRO A 291 -13.24 -1.89 -15.09
C PRO A 291 -14.35 -1.92 -14.04
N GLN A 292 -14.60 -3.08 -13.41
CA GLN A 292 -15.55 -3.23 -12.31
C GLN A 292 -15.06 -2.60 -11.00
N LEU A 293 -13.78 -2.26 -10.91
CA LEU A 293 -13.18 -1.62 -9.75
C LEU A 293 -13.00 -0.14 -10.04
N GLU A 294 -13.88 0.67 -9.50
CA GLU A 294 -13.97 2.09 -9.82
C GLU A 294 -12.95 2.97 -9.07
N TYR A 295 -12.38 2.47 -7.98
CA TYR A 295 -11.41 3.19 -7.16
C TYR A 295 -10.29 2.26 -6.72
N LEU A 296 -9.08 2.55 -7.16
CA LEU A 296 -7.91 1.69 -6.99
C LEU A 296 -6.76 2.46 -6.35
N GLY A 297 -6.05 1.84 -5.43
CA GLY A 297 -4.80 2.35 -4.87
C GLY A 297 -3.66 1.36 -5.10
N PHE A 298 -2.84 1.60 -6.10
CA PHE A 298 -1.70 0.76 -6.44
C PHE A 298 -0.53 1.05 -5.51
N ASP A 299 0.05 0.01 -4.93
CA ASP A 299 1.37 0.06 -4.29
C ASP A 299 2.38 -0.52 -5.26
N ILE A 300 3.25 0.32 -5.79
CA ILE A 300 4.26 -0.10 -6.77
C ILE A 300 5.67 0.04 -6.23
N ALA A 301 6.55 -0.85 -6.65
CA ALA A 301 7.99 -0.76 -6.47
C ALA A 301 8.65 -0.44 -7.81
N ILE A 302 9.42 0.64 -7.87
CA ILE A 302 10.20 0.98 -9.06
C ILE A 302 11.48 0.14 -9.08
N THR A 303 11.72 -0.53 -10.19
CA THR A 303 12.89 -1.38 -10.43
C THR A 303 13.83 -0.73 -11.45
N LYS A 304 15.01 -1.31 -11.63
CA LYS A 304 15.97 -0.83 -12.66
C LYS A 304 15.35 -0.80 -14.06
N ASN A 305 14.50 -1.77 -14.39
CA ASN A 305 13.99 -1.98 -15.74
C ASN A 305 12.48 -1.66 -15.89
N GLY A 306 11.87 -0.97 -14.90
CA GLY A 306 10.45 -0.65 -14.92
C GLY A 306 9.85 -0.61 -13.53
N PHE A 307 8.74 -1.31 -13.30
CA PHE A 307 8.08 -1.36 -11.99
C PHE A 307 7.34 -2.67 -11.77
N LYS A 308 6.97 -2.94 -10.51
CA LYS A 308 6.10 -4.04 -10.12
C LYS A 308 4.99 -3.55 -9.19
N ILE A 309 3.77 -4.02 -9.41
CA ILE A 309 2.61 -3.78 -8.54
C ILE A 309 2.67 -4.81 -7.41
N LEU A 310 2.92 -4.38 -6.19
CA LEU A 310 3.02 -5.25 -5.02
C LEU A 310 1.65 -5.58 -4.43
N GLU A 311 0.72 -4.62 -4.53
CA GLU A 311 -0.63 -4.69 -3.98
C GLU A 311 -1.55 -3.67 -4.68
N ILE A 312 -2.85 -3.97 -4.72
CA ILE A 312 -3.88 -3.03 -5.11
C ILE A 312 -4.88 -2.91 -3.95
N ASN A 313 -5.04 -1.70 -3.45
CA ASN A 313 -5.91 -1.38 -2.33
C ASN A 313 -7.26 -0.88 -2.82
N ILE A 314 -8.32 -1.21 -2.08
CA ILE A 314 -9.71 -0.86 -2.39
C ILE A 314 -10.19 0.42 -1.69
N HIS A 315 -9.51 0.81 -0.62
CA HIS A 315 -9.79 2.00 0.18
C HIS A 315 -8.50 2.39 0.90
N GLN A 316 -7.84 3.38 0.40
CA GLN A 316 -6.54 3.85 0.87
C GLN A 316 -6.67 5.11 1.71
N ASP A 317 -5.67 5.37 2.54
CA ASP A 317 -5.62 6.61 3.30
C ASP A 317 -5.51 7.81 2.38
N LEU A 318 -6.27 8.87 2.70
CA LEU A 318 -6.19 10.14 1.99
C LEU A 318 -4.91 10.88 2.37
N HIS A 319 -4.20 11.32 1.35
CA HIS A 319 -3.08 12.23 1.50
C HIS A 319 -3.38 13.50 0.70
N LYS A 320 -3.30 14.67 1.36
CA LYS A 320 -3.55 15.99 0.72
C LYS A 320 -4.88 16.10 -0.07
N ALA A 321 -6.00 15.68 0.54
CA ALA A 321 -7.33 15.84 -0.07
C ALA A 321 -7.66 17.29 -0.44
N CYS A 322 -6.98 18.28 0.16
CA CYS A 322 -7.10 19.69 -0.20
C CYS A 322 -6.60 20.03 -1.63
N GLU A 323 -5.81 19.14 -2.24
CA GLU A 323 -5.31 19.30 -3.62
C GLU A 323 -6.18 18.58 -4.66
N PHE A 324 -7.28 17.97 -4.27
CA PHE A 324 -8.17 17.26 -5.18
C PHE A 324 -8.77 18.20 -6.22
N THR A 325 -8.78 17.75 -7.48
CA THR A 325 -9.41 18.46 -8.58
C THR A 325 -10.94 18.44 -8.44
N LYS A 326 -11.61 19.28 -9.22
CA LYS A 326 -13.09 19.28 -9.31
C LYS A 326 -13.63 17.90 -9.74
N ASP A 327 -12.95 17.21 -10.64
CA ASP A 327 -13.36 15.88 -11.12
C ASP A 327 -13.24 14.83 -10.01
N MET A 328 -12.18 14.87 -9.21
CA MET A 328 -11.99 13.97 -8.05
C MET A 328 -13.08 14.21 -7.01
N ASN A 329 -13.33 15.46 -6.65
CA ASN A 329 -14.38 15.82 -5.69
C ASN A 329 -15.77 15.42 -6.21
N LYS A 330 -16.05 15.63 -7.50
CA LYS A 330 -17.29 15.18 -8.13
C LYS A 330 -17.46 13.67 -8.05
N PHE A 331 -16.42 12.92 -8.41
CA PHE A 331 -16.42 11.45 -8.33
C PHE A 331 -16.81 10.97 -6.92
N PHE A 332 -16.15 11.49 -5.88
CA PHE A 332 -16.45 11.09 -4.50
C PHE A 332 -17.85 11.51 -4.07
N ALA A 333 -18.27 12.72 -4.40
CA ALA A 333 -19.62 13.21 -4.08
C ALA A 333 -20.71 12.33 -4.69
N GLU A 334 -20.60 11.97 -5.96
CA GLU A 334 -21.56 11.08 -6.65
C GLU A 334 -21.62 9.70 -5.96
N LYS A 335 -20.49 9.14 -5.55
CA LYS A 335 -20.45 7.85 -4.84
C LYS A 335 -21.06 7.92 -3.44
N ILE A 336 -20.83 9.02 -2.73
CA ILE A 336 -21.41 9.26 -1.40
C ILE A 336 -22.94 9.38 -1.53
N GLU A 337 -23.43 10.17 -2.46
CA GLU A 337 -24.86 10.33 -2.70
C GLU A 337 -25.54 9.01 -3.15
N TYR A 338 -24.87 8.23 -4.00
CA TYR A 338 -25.35 6.90 -4.36
C TYR A 338 -25.49 6.00 -3.11
N LYS A 339 -24.49 6.00 -2.21
CA LYS A 339 -24.54 5.20 -0.97
C LYS A 339 -25.60 5.69 -0.01
N LYS A 340 -25.75 7.00 0.18
CA LYS A 340 -26.83 7.56 1.04
C LYS A 340 -28.20 7.09 0.56
N ARG A 341 -28.44 7.14 -0.76
CA ARG A 341 -29.69 6.64 -1.37
C ARG A 341 -29.91 5.16 -1.11
N LEU A 342 -28.87 4.30 -1.20
CA LEU A 342 -28.99 2.87 -0.93
C LEU A 342 -29.38 2.57 0.52
N TYR A 343 -28.99 3.40 1.48
CA TYR A 343 -29.29 3.21 2.90
C TYR A 343 -30.46 4.07 3.39
N HIS A 344 -31.15 4.78 2.50
CA HIS A 344 -32.27 5.68 2.81
C HIS A 344 -31.92 6.75 3.87
N ILE A 345 -30.74 7.35 3.80
CA ILE A 345 -30.22 8.38 4.71
C ILE A 345 -30.14 9.73 4.03
#